data_be5d3499d4979ea5a86c0f7384f557f5
#
_entry.id   be5d3499d4979ea5a86c0f7384f557f5
#
_cell.length_a   1.000
_cell.length_b   1.000
_cell.length_c   1.000
_cell.angle_alpha   90.00
_cell.angle_beta   90.00
_cell.angle_gamma   90.00
#
_symmetry.space_group_name_H-M   'P 1'
#
loop_
_entity.id
_entity.type
_entity.pdbx_description
1 polymer ?
#
loop_
_entity_poly.entity_id
_entity_poly.type
_entity_poly.pdbx_seq_one_letter_code
_entity_poly.pdbx_strand_id
1 'polypeptide(L)'
;MTDRFKAAWVATVLAAVSVATQAQEVTLKAINAFQEGTYFAQNFEAFVKKVNEEGKGLVQIQYIGGPKAIPTLEQPAALRNGVVDMAATTASYAGGIVPEVQALNYATVPFQELRRNGALDYINQLMAEKNLMYFARTGDGVKYHLYLTKPISRPDLSGLKVRIAPNFREFFQALGATVIQTPPGEVYTALERGVVDGYGWPLLGVFDMGWQQVTKYRVDPGFHNLEMGVQFNLKSWQKLSPEQQTFLERQRDWLERLALEKSMADVAIDLQRQQDAGIQVITFKGEDAQEYLRKSLDTAWAGIIRLSPEHGPKLRELMVAEQ
;
A
#
# COMPACT_ATOMS: atom_id res chain seq x y z
N MET A 1 56.60 5.59 -74.68
CA MET A 1 55.18 5.57 -74.88
C MET A 1 54.57 5.11 -73.53
N THR A 2 54.03 6.03 -72.83
CA THR A 2 53.67 5.89 -71.39
C THR A 2 52.18 6.01 -71.25
N ASP A 3 51.49 4.91 -70.84
CA ASP A 3 50.06 4.95 -70.44
C ASP A 3 49.94 5.00 -68.93
N ARG A 4 49.36 6.10 -68.46
CA ARG A 4 49.09 6.35 -67.08
C ARG A 4 47.66 5.78 -66.73
N PHE A 5 47.61 4.74 -65.93
CA PHE A 5 46.36 4.28 -65.31
C PHE A 5 46.00 5.19 -64.11
N LYS A 6 44.89 5.87 -64.25
CA LYS A 6 44.26 6.59 -63.12
C LYS A 6 43.34 5.63 -62.39
N ALA A 7 43.69 5.22 -61.18
CA ALA A 7 42.81 4.50 -60.27
C ALA A 7 41.93 5.51 -59.57
N ALA A 8 40.59 5.40 -59.82
CA ALA A 8 39.55 6.14 -59.09
C ALA A 8 39.18 5.35 -57.85
N TRP A 9 39.45 5.93 -56.66
CA TRP A 9 38.95 5.40 -55.41
C TRP A 9 37.51 5.88 -55.19
N VAL A 10 36.54 4.96 -55.22
CA VAL A 10 35.16 5.24 -54.78
C VAL A 10 35.09 4.98 -53.28
N ALA A 11 35.05 6.02 -52.49
CA ALA A 11 34.81 5.94 -51.06
C ALA A 11 33.31 5.80 -50.80
N THR A 12 32.85 4.57 -50.53
CA THR A 12 31.48 4.29 -50.10
C THR A 12 31.34 4.66 -48.62
N VAL A 13 30.74 5.81 -48.33
CA VAL A 13 30.37 6.20 -46.98
C VAL A 13 29.12 5.41 -46.55
N LEU A 14 29.32 4.37 -45.76
CA LEU A 14 28.19 3.70 -45.06
C LEU A 14 27.73 4.66 -43.96
N ALA A 15 26.63 5.38 -44.19
CA ALA A 15 25.87 6.06 -43.16
C ALA A 15 25.16 4.98 -42.33
N ALA A 16 25.72 4.67 -41.17
CA ALA A 16 25.02 3.86 -40.16
C ALA A 16 23.79 4.66 -39.65
N VAL A 17 22.64 4.42 -40.24
CA VAL A 17 21.39 4.90 -39.71
C VAL A 17 21.15 4.09 -38.44
N SER A 18 21.44 4.68 -37.26
CA SER A 18 20.99 4.18 -35.97
C SER A 18 19.47 4.27 -35.96
N VAL A 19 18.81 3.19 -36.31
CA VAL A 19 17.36 3.03 -36.05
C VAL A 19 17.26 2.96 -34.54
N ALA A 20 16.95 4.09 -33.92
CA ALA A 20 16.47 4.09 -32.53
C ALA A 20 15.24 3.18 -32.54
N THR A 21 15.37 1.98 -32.02
CA THR A 21 14.25 1.08 -31.76
C THR A 21 13.38 1.80 -30.72
N GLN A 22 12.40 2.54 -31.21
CA GLN A 22 11.38 3.13 -30.35
C GLN A 22 10.72 1.96 -29.61
N ALA A 23 10.80 1.94 -28.28
CA ALA A 23 10.19 0.89 -27.48
C ALA A 23 8.71 0.83 -27.86
N GLN A 24 8.24 -0.35 -28.24
CA GLN A 24 6.82 -0.56 -28.56
C GLN A 24 5.99 -0.20 -27.32
N GLU A 25 4.91 0.57 -27.49
CA GLU A 25 3.98 0.89 -26.41
C GLU A 25 3.53 -0.39 -25.70
N VAL A 26 3.65 -0.40 -24.38
CA VAL A 26 3.18 -1.49 -23.52
C VAL A 26 1.89 -1.10 -22.81
N THR A 27 0.94 -2.02 -22.70
CA THR A 27 -0.26 -1.84 -21.87
C THR A 27 -0.17 -2.75 -20.65
N LEU A 28 -0.16 -2.14 -19.46
CA LEU A 28 -0.14 -2.82 -18.16
C LEU A 28 -1.57 -2.96 -17.63
N LYS A 29 -1.97 -4.17 -17.28
CA LYS A 29 -3.26 -4.42 -16.64
C LYS A 29 -3.17 -4.13 -15.13
N ALA A 30 -4.03 -3.24 -14.62
CA ALA A 30 -4.00 -2.81 -13.24
C ALA A 30 -5.33 -2.97 -12.51
N ILE A 31 -5.27 -3.23 -11.20
CA ILE A 31 -6.42 -3.38 -10.31
C ILE A 31 -6.24 -2.58 -9.03
N ASN A 32 -7.34 -2.31 -8.31
CA ASN A 32 -7.32 -1.69 -6.98
C ASN A 32 -7.99 -2.60 -5.94
N ALA A 33 -7.42 -2.66 -4.75
CA ALA A 33 -7.99 -3.40 -3.63
C ALA A 33 -9.24 -2.74 -3.02
N PHE A 34 -9.49 -1.47 -3.38
CA PHE A 34 -10.61 -0.66 -2.91
C PHE A 34 -11.56 -0.34 -4.05
N GLN A 35 -12.83 -0.08 -3.69
CA GLN A 35 -13.84 0.31 -4.65
C GLN A 35 -13.48 1.62 -5.33
N GLU A 36 -13.77 1.71 -6.62
CA GLU A 36 -13.56 2.92 -7.44
C GLU A 36 -14.22 4.15 -6.80
N GLY A 37 -13.54 5.28 -6.89
CA GLY A 37 -13.98 6.56 -6.33
C GLY A 37 -13.83 6.69 -4.81
N THR A 38 -13.49 5.63 -4.06
CA THR A 38 -13.22 5.74 -2.63
C THR A 38 -11.89 6.44 -2.36
N TYR A 39 -11.70 6.95 -1.15
CA TYR A 39 -10.50 7.71 -0.75
C TYR A 39 -9.20 7.01 -1.17
N PHE A 40 -9.09 5.71 -0.87
CA PHE A 40 -7.89 4.93 -1.17
C PHE A 40 -7.76 4.48 -2.62
N ALA A 41 -8.80 4.65 -3.45
CA ALA A 41 -8.74 4.41 -4.88
C ALA A 41 -8.29 5.65 -5.67
N GLN A 42 -8.69 6.85 -5.24
CA GLN A 42 -8.53 8.10 -5.98
C GLN A 42 -7.08 8.42 -6.38
N ASN A 43 -6.10 8.19 -5.50
CA ASN A 43 -4.70 8.48 -5.82
C ASN A 43 -4.19 7.59 -6.96
N PHE A 44 -4.57 6.31 -6.96
CA PHE A 44 -4.19 5.40 -8.04
C PHE A 44 -4.96 5.69 -9.34
N GLU A 45 -6.22 6.06 -9.27
CA GLU A 45 -7.01 6.50 -10.43
C GLU A 45 -6.38 7.74 -11.08
N ALA A 46 -5.92 8.70 -10.28
CA ALA A 46 -5.18 9.87 -10.77
C ALA A 46 -3.84 9.47 -11.41
N PHE A 47 -3.13 8.50 -10.84
CA PHE A 47 -1.91 7.94 -11.43
C PHE A 47 -2.16 7.28 -12.78
N VAL A 48 -3.19 6.43 -12.88
CA VAL A 48 -3.59 5.80 -14.14
C VAL A 48 -3.89 6.83 -15.22
N LYS A 49 -4.68 7.86 -14.87
CA LYS A 49 -5.00 8.95 -15.78
C LYS A 49 -3.73 9.64 -16.29
N LYS A 50 -2.85 10.04 -15.37
CA LYS A 50 -1.60 10.74 -15.70
C LYS A 50 -0.68 9.89 -16.57
N VAL A 51 -0.49 8.61 -16.24
CA VAL A 51 0.33 7.70 -17.04
C VAL A 51 -0.26 7.57 -18.45
N ASN A 52 -1.58 7.43 -18.60
CA ASN A 52 -2.22 7.29 -19.90
C ASN A 52 -2.19 8.58 -20.74
N GLU A 53 -2.16 9.75 -20.09
CA GLU A 53 -2.03 11.04 -20.79
C GLU A 53 -0.59 11.28 -21.26
N GLU A 54 0.40 11.06 -20.40
CA GLU A 54 1.81 11.40 -20.64
C GLU A 54 2.62 10.25 -21.26
N GLY A 55 2.15 9.01 -21.14
CA GLY A 55 2.83 7.81 -21.61
C GLY A 55 2.39 7.30 -22.99
N LYS A 56 1.67 8.11 -23.78
CA LYS A 56 1.26 7.73 -25.13
C LYS A 56 2.45 7.36 -25.99
N GLY A 57 2.38 6.20 -26.63
CA GLY A 57 3.46 5.64 -27.43
C GLY A 57 4.54 4.92 -26.60
N LEU A 58 4.46 4.92 -25.27
CA LEU A 58 5.46 4.32 -24.37
C LEU A 58 4.83 3.33 -23.38
N VAL A 59 3.91 3.80 -22.50
CA VAL A 59 3.24 2.98 -21.48
C VAL A 59 1.79 3.43 -21.33
N GLN A 60 0.88 2.47 -21.36
CA GLN A 60 -0.53 2.67 -21.01
C GLN A 60 -0.93 1.75 -19.87
N ILE A 61 -1.91 2.14 -19.06
CA ILE A 61 -2.49 1.31 -18.01
C ILE A 61 -3.95 1.01 -18.35
N GLN A 62 -4.26 -0.27 -18.49
CA GLN A 62 -5.63 -0.76 -18.55
C GLN A 62 -6.12 -1.01 -17.11
N TYR A 63 -6.82 -0.03 -16.56
CA TYR A 63 -7.44 -0.17 -15.24
C TYR A 63 -8.71 -1.02 -15.33
N ILE A 64 -8.71 -2.22 -14.71
CA ILE A 64 -9.83 -3.16 -14.78
C ILE A 64 -10.83 -2.99 -13.61
N GLY A 65 -10.61 -1.99 -12.75
CA GLY A 65 -11.50 -1.66 -11.64
C GLY A 65 -11.02 -2.17 -10.28
N GLY A 66 -11.97 -2.43 -9.41
CA GLY A 66 -11.74 -2.78 -8.01
C GLY A 66 -12.20 -4.20 -7.62
N PRO A 67 -12.69 -4.38 -6.37
CA PRO A 67 -13.07 -5.69 -5.80
C PRO A 67 -14.15 -6.47 -6.57
N LYS A 68 -14.90 -5.79 -7.43
CA LYS A 68 -15.89 -6.45 -8.33
C LYS A 68 -15.23 -7.25 -9.45
N ALA A 69 -14.03 -6.83 -9.91
CA ALA A 69 -13.29 -7.53 -10.95
C ALA A 69 -12.54 -8.74 -10.38
N ILE A 70 -11.83 -8.54 -9.26
CA ILE A 70 -11.16 -9.61 -8.50
C ILE A 70 -11.34 -9.28 -7.01
N PRO A 71 -11.87 -10.21 -6.18
CA PRO A 71 -12.06 -9.99 -4.75
C PRO A 71 -10.76 -9.51 -4.06
N THR A 72 -10.87 -8.54 -3.16
CA THR A 72 -9.73 -7.85 -2.53
C THR A 72 -8.64 -8.81 -2.03
N LEU A 73 -9.01 -9.86 -1.31
CA LEU A 73 -8.04 -10.79 -0.70
C LEU A 73 -7.45 -11.80 -1.70
N GLU A 74 -7.99 -11.88 -2.91
CA GLU A 74 -7.46 -12.71 -4.00
C GLU A 74 -6.47 -11.96 -4.91
N GLN A 75 -6.50 -10.62 -4.88
CA GLN A 75 -5.67 -9.77 -5.74
C GLN A 75 -4.16 -10.01 -5.59
N PRO A 76 -3.58 -10.22 -4.38
CA PRO A 76 -2.15 -10.52 -4.26
C PRO A 76 -1.73 -11.79 -4.99
N ALA A 77 -2.57 -12.84 -4.98
CA ALA A 77 -2.32 -14.06 -5.72
C ALA A 77 -2.46 -13.83 -7.25
N ALA A 78 -3.46 -13.06 -7.67
CA ALA A 78 -3.66 -12.67 -9.07
C ALA A 78 -2.45 -11.87 -9.61
N LEU A 79 -1.94 -10.92 -8.81
CA LEU A 79 -0.73 -10.16 -9.13
C LEU A 79 0.50 -11.04 -9.24
N ARG A 80 0.75 -11.90 -8.24
CA ARG A 80 1.88 -12.84 -8.26
C ARG A 80 1.87 -13.74 -9.50
N ASN A 81 0.70 -14.20 -9.89
CA ASN A 81 0.52 -15.11 -11.00
C ASN A 81 0.46 -14.42 -12.39
N GLY A 82 0.52 -13.07 -12.44
CA GLY A 82 0.50 -12.30 -13.67
C GLY A 82 -0.88 -12.20 -14.34
N VAL A 83 -1.96 -12.41 -13.60
CA VAL A 83 -3.33 -12.12 -14.08
C VAL A 83 -3.51 -10.62 -14.28
N VAL A 84 -2.88 -9.85 -13.42
CA VAL A 84 -2.68 -8.39 -13.52
C VAL A 84 -1.19 -8.06 -13.35
N ASP A 85 -0.76 -6.93 -13.92
CA ASP A 85 0.63 -6.46 -13.89
C ASP A 85 0.90 -5.56 -12.69
N MET A 86 -0.12 -4.80 -12.26
CA MET A 86 -0.07 -3.86 -11.15
C MET A 86 -1.29 -4.01 -10.23
N ALA A 87 -1.10 -3.72 -8.95
CA ALA A 87 -2.18 -3.59 -7.99
C ALA A 87 -1.94 -2.42 -7.04
N ALA A 88 -2.92 -1.52 -6.91
CA ALA A 88 -2.97 -0.59 -5.80
C ALA A 88 -3.60 -1.30 -4.61
N THR A 89 -2.85 -1.48 -3.53
CA THR A 89 -3.23 -2.35 -2.42
C THR A 89 -2.52 -1.94 -1.12
N THR A 90 -2.78 -2.64 -0.05
CA THR A 90 -1.95 -2.57 1.17
C THR A 90 -1.04 -3.80 1.27
N ALA A 91 0.16 -3.61 1.82
CA ALA A 91 1.10 -4.67 2.13
C ALA A 91 0.47 -5.79 2.98
N SER A 92 -0.48 -5.44 3.85
CA SER A 92 -1.15 -6.40 4.73
C SER A 92 -1.91 -7.50 3.97
N TYR A 93 -2.44 -7.24 2.78
CA TYR A 93 -3.14 -8.26 2.00
C TYR A 93 -2.20 -9.27 1.34
N ALA A 94 -0.94 -8.89 1.10
CA ALA A 94 0.08 -9.79 0.58
C ALA A 94 0.79 -10.62 1.67
N GLY A 95 0.50 -10.37 2.97
CA GLY A 95 1.17 -11.02 4.10
C GLY A 95 1.04 -12.54 4.16
N GLY A 96 0.04 -13.13 3.51
CA GLY A 96 -0.06 -14.58 3.35
C GLY A 96 0.92 -15.17 2.33
N ILE A 97 1.52 -14.33 1.47
CA ILE A 97 2.49 -14.70 0.43
C ILE A 97 3.90 -14.30 0.85
N VAL A 98 4.04 -13.09 1.40
CA VAL A 98 5.29 -12.48 1.89
C VAL A 98 4.99 -11.88 3.26
N PRO A 99 5.14 -12.64 4.36
CA PRO A 99 4.84 -12.13 5.71
C PRO A 99 5.58 -10.84 6.05
N GLU A 100 6.82 -10.72 5.57
CA GLU A 100 7.74 -9.61 5.83
C GLU A 100 7.22 -8.26 5.31
N VAL A 101 6.43 -8.25 4.24
CA VAL A 101 5.92 -7.00 3.67
C VAL A 101 5.00 -6.25 4.64
N GLN A 102 4.38 -6.95 5.60
CA GLN A 102 3.57 -6.33 6.63
C GLN A 102 4.37 -5.41 7.56
N ALA A 103 5.71 -5.61 7.67
CA ALA A 103 6.60 -4.73 8.42
C ALA A 103 6.50 -3.26 8.01
N LEU A 104 6.14 -2.97 6.76
CA LEU A 104 5.89 -1.61 6.27
C LEU A 104 4.78 -0.87 7.03
N ASN A 105 3.81 -1.59 7.63
CA ASN A 105 2.78 -0.99 8.51
C ASN A 105 3.31 -0.64 9.90
N TYR A 106 4.40 -1.30 10.33
CA TYR A 106 4.92 -1.22 11.69
C TYR A 106 6.18 -0.36 11.79
N ALA A 107 6.61 0.22 10.67
CA ALA A 107 7.74 1.15 10.64
C ALA A 107 7.44 2.40 11.47
N THR A 108 8.39 2.81 12.32
CA THR A 108 8.31 4.07 13.08
C THR A 108 9.18 5.16 12.47
N VAL A 109 10.10 4.80 11.57
CA VAL A 109 10.88 5.76 10.78
C VAL A 109 10.07 6.22 9.55
N PRO A 110 10.30 7.45 9.03
CA PRO A 110 9.64 7.94 7.82
C PRO A 110 9.90 7.07 6.61
N PHE A 111 8.98 7.03 5.65
CA PHE A 111 9.11 6.19 4.44
C PHE A 111 10.36 6.52 3.62
N GLN A 112 10.74 7.80 3.52
CA GLN A 112 11.97 8.22 2.85
C GLN A 112 13.22 7.63 3.52
N GLU A 113 13.19 7.44 4.84
CA GLU A 113 14.26 6.75 5.56
C GLU A 113 14.32 5.26 5.21
N LEU A 114 13.18 4.58 5.05
CA LEU A 114 13.14 3.19 4.61
C LEU A 114 13.78 2.97 3.24
N ARG A 115 13.68 3.98 2.34
CA ARG A 115 14.39 3.96 1.06
C ARG A 115 15.90 4.15 1.25
N ARG A 116 16.31 5.08 2.12
CA ARG A 116 17.71 5.48 2.29
C ARG A 116 18.52 4.46 3.07
N ASN A 117 17.92 3.82 4.07
CA ASN A 117 18.61 2.85 4.94
C ASN A 117 18.60 1.41 4.39
N GLY A 118 18.03 1.19 3.20
CA GLY A 118 17.97 -0.11 2.54
C GLY A 118 16.84 -1.04 3.01
N ALA A 119 15.95 -0.60 3.90
CA ALA A 119 14.82 -1.39 4.36
C ALA A 119 13.87 -1.76 3.22
N LEU A 120 13.57 -0.79 2.33
CA LEU A 120 12.69 -1.03 1.19
C LEU A 120 13.33 -1.96 0.16
N ASP A 121 14.64 -1.84 -0.07
CA ASP A 121 15.38 -2.74 -0.96
C ASP A 121 15.36 -4.18 -0.41
N TYR A 122 15.52 -4.32 0.91
CA TYR A 122 15.45 -5.62 1.56
C TYR A 122 14.05 -6.24 1.46
N ILE A 123 12.99 -5.46 1.66
CA ILE A 123 11.60 -5.91 1.41
C ILE A 123 11.44 -6.35 -0.05
N ASN A 124 11.96 -5.59 -1.01
CA ASN A 124 11.86 -5.93 -2.43
C ASN A 124 12.66 -7.20 -2.79
N GLN A 125 13.79 -7.48 -2.15
CA GLN A 125 14.50 -8.75 -2.31
C GLN A 125 13.60 -9.93 -1.89
N LEU A 126 12.94 -9.85 -0.74
CA LEU A 126 12.04 -10.91 -0.24
C LEU A 126 10.77 -11.05 -1.11
N MET A 127 10.22 -9.95 -1.57
CA MET A 127 9.07 -9.94 -2.49
C MET A 127 9.42 -10.53 -3.86
N ALA A 128 10.65 -10.32 -4.33
CA ALA A 128 11.11 -10.82 -5.63
C ALA A 128 11.12 -12.36 -5.69
N GLU A 129 11.41 -13.05 -4.59
CA GLU A 129 11.32 -14.52 -4.49
C GLU A 129 9.90 -15.05 -4.78
N LYS A 130 8.90 -14.21 -4.58
CA LYS A 130 7.48 -14.50 -4.81
C LYS A 130 6.93 -13.82 -6.08
N ASN A 131 7.83 -13.33 -6.96
CA ASN A 131 7.45 -12.64 -8.20
C ASN A 131 6.63 -11.36 -7.96
N LEU A 132 6.90 -10.65 -6.87
CA LEU A 132 6.28 -9.38 -6.49
C LEU A 132 7.32 -8.29 -6.33
N MET A 133 6.91 -7.03 -6.45
CA MET A 133 7.74 -5.85 -6.21
C MET A 133 6.88 -4.74 -5.58
N TYR A 134 7.36 -4.12 -4.52
CA TYR A 134 6.78 -2.90 -3.97
C TYR A 134 7.29 -1.70 -4.76
N PHE A 135 6.40 -1.00 -5.42
CA PHE A 135 6.76 0.07 -6.36
C PHE A 135 6.61 1.45 -5.76
N ALA A 136 5.44 1.77 -5.20
CA ALA A 136 5.11 3.11 -4.71
C ALA A 136 4.40 3.06 -3.36
N ARG A 137 4.59 4.11 -2.53
CA ARG A 137 3.80 4.38 -1.32
C ARG A 137 2.70 5.40 -1.63
N THR A 138 1.45 5.06 -1.34
CA THR A 138 0.30 5.94 -1.59
C THR A 138 -0.52 6.26 -0.34
N GLY A 139 -0.14 5.73 0.81
CA GLY A 139 -0.69 6.05 2.13
C GLY A 139 0.44 6.16 3.14
N ASP A 140 0.60 7.35 3.73
CA ASP A 140 1.60 7.66 4.74
C ASP A 140 1.15 8.85 5.60
N GLY A 141 1.80 9.07 6.74
CA GLY A 141 1.52 10.22 7.61
C GLY A 141 0.19 10.16 8.38
N VAL A 142 -0.53 9.06 8.30
CA VAL A 142 -1.83 8.84 8.96
C VAL A 142 -1.76 7.59 9.82
N LYS A 143 -2.44 7.60 10.97
CA LYS A 143 -2.53 6.44 11.85
C LYS A 143 -3.81 5.65 11.61
N TYR A 144 -3.75 4.36 11.94
CA TYR A 144 -4.94 3.55 12.15
C TYR A 144 -5.53 3.83 13.52
N HIS A 145 -6.85 3.73 13.61
CA HIS A 145 -7.61 3.84 14.86
C HIS A 145 -8.52 2.62 15.03
N LEU A 146 -8.85 2.33 16.28
CA LEU A 146 -9.94 1.42 16.62
C LEU A 146 -11.23 2.23 16.66
N TYR A 147 -12.24 1.75 15.93
CA TYR A 147 -13.60 2.30 15.92
C TYR A 147 -14.55 1.30 16.54
N LEU A 148 -15.49 1.79 17.36
CA LEU A 148 -16.37 0.95 18.16
C LEU A 148 -17.83 1.43 18.09
N THR A 149 -18.75 0.47 18.31
CA THR A 149 -20.19 0.74 18.53
C THR A 149 -20.54 0.93 20.01
N LYS A 150 -19.64 0.50 20.91
CA LYS A 150 -19.78 0.55 22.37
C LYS A 150 -18.54 1.18 22.99
N PRO A 151 -18.65 1.91 24.12
CA PRO A 151 -17.50 2.51 24.77
C PRO A 151 -16.66 1.47 25.51
N ILE A 152 -15.38 1.78 25.64
CA ILE A 152 -14.44 1.10 26.54
C ILE A 152 -13.75 2.14 27.43
N SER A 153 -13.31 1.76 28.62
CA SER A 153 -12.66 2.69 29.58
C SER A 153 -11.14 2.53 29.63
N ARG A 154 -10.60 1.43 29.10
CA ARG A 154 -9.18 1.08 29.09
C ARG A 154 -8.90 0.19 27.86
N PRO A 155 -7.61 -0.08 27.52
CA PRO A 155 -7.25 -0.90 26.37
C PRO A 155 -7.51 -2.41 26.61
N ASP A 156 -8.78 -2.75 26.84
CA ASP A 156 -9.28 -4.11 27.03
C ASP A 156 -10.49 -4.34 26.12
N LEU A 157 -10.36 -5.27 25.19
CA LEU A 157 -11.39 -5.62 24.20
C LEU A 157 -12.04 -6.97 24.51
N SER A 158 -11.89 -7.47 25.75
CA SER A 158 -12.51 -8.74 26.19
C SER A 158 -14.03 -8.70 25.99
N GLY A 159 -14.56 -9.74 25.33
CA GLY A 159 -15.96 -9.85 24.99
C GLY A 159 -16.40 -9.07 23.74
N LEU A 160 -15.52 -8.31 23.11
CA LEU A 160 -15.81 -7.62 21.85
C LEU A 160 -15.35 -8.44 20.64
N LYS A 161 -16.15 -8.37 19.58
CA LYS A 161 -15.80 -8.89 18.25
C LYS A 161 -15.33 -7.73 17.38
N VAL A 162 -14.10 -7.78 16.88
CA VAL A 162 -13.53 -6.69 16.12
C VAL A 162 -13.17 -7.15 14.72
N ARG A 163 -13.67 -6.43 13.73
CA ARG A 163 -13.26 -6.61 12.33
C ARG A 163 -11.81 -6.15 12.13
N ILE A 164 -11.03 -6.95 11.44
CA ILE A 164 -9.64 -6.66 11.17
C ILE A 164 -9.28 -6.75 9.68
N ALA A 165 -8.23 -6.01 9.28
CA ALA A 165 -7.33 -6.40 8.23
C ALA A 165 -6.24 -7.34 8.82
N PRO A 166 -5.53 -8.12 8.00
CA PRO A 166 -4.59 -9.14 8.53
C PRO A 166 -3.55 -8.59 9.51
N ASN A 167 -3.05 -7.39 9.29
CA ASN A 167 -2.02 -6.72 10.09
C ASN A 167 -2.45 -6.29 11.51
N PHE A 168 -3.73 -6.43 11.88
CA PHE A 168 -4.20 -6.05 13.24
C PHE A 168 -4.46 -7.25 14.14
N ARG A 169 -4.30 -8.47 13.62
CA ARG A 169 -4.70 -9.71 14.29
C ARG A 169 -4.05 -9.85 15.64
N GLU A 170 -2.73 -9.89 15.69
CA GLU A 170 -1.96 -10.11 16.91
C GLU A 170 -2.24 -9.03 17.95
N PHE A 171 -2.35 -7.78 17.51
CA PHE A 171 -2.60 -6.63 18.38
C PHE A 171 -3.98 -6.73 19.05
N PHE A 172 -5.06 -6.87 18.28
CA PHE A 172 -6.40 -6.90 18.87
C PHE A 172 -6.67 -8.18 19.66
N GLN A 173 -6.06 -9.30 19.28
CA GLN A 173 -6.08 -10.52 20.11
C GLN A 173 -5.37 -10.30 21.44
N ALA A 174 -4.23 -9.62 21.48
CA ALA A 174 -3.50 -9.29 22.70
C ALA A 174 -4.27 -8.31 23.61
N LEU A 175 -5.24 -7.57 23.08
CA LEU A 175 -6.20 -6.75 23.84
C LEU A 175 -7.45 -7.55 24.26
N GLY A 176 -7.55 -8.85 23.96
CA GLY A 176 -8.65 -9.70 24.36
C GLY A 176 -9.81 -9.81 23.34
N ALA A 177 -9.70 -9.19 22.16
CA ALA A 177 -10.77 -9.23 21.17
C ALA A 177 -10.91 -10.60 20.50
N THR A 178 -12.15 -10.97 20.16
CA THR A 178 -12.41 -11.94 19.11
C THR A 178 -12.31 -11.25 17.76
N VAL A 179 -11.33 -11.65 16.93
CA VAL A 179 -11.05 -10.97 15.65
C VAL A 179 -11.73 -11.68 14.48
N ILE A 180 -12.37 -10.89 13.60
CA ILE A 180 -13.03 -11.36 12.39
C ILE A 180 -12.42 -10.64 11.19
N GLN A 181 -11.79 -11.39 10.28
CA GLN A 181 -11.18 -10.85 9.08
C GLN A 181 -12.21 -10.81 7.95
N THR A 182 -12.55 -9.60 7.48
CA THR A 182 -13.43 -9.42 6.31
C THR A 182 -12.91 -8.28 5.42
N PRO A 183 -13.24 -8.31 4.11
CA PRO A 183 -12.92 -7.20 3.22
C PRO A 183 -13.69 -5.94 3.60
N PRO A 184 -13.22 -4.74 3.21
CA PRO A 184 -13.86 -3.46 3.58
C PRO A 184 -15.34 -3.36 3.19
N GLY A 185 -15.74 -3.88 2.02
CA GLY A 185 -17.13 -3.81 1.55
C GLY A 185 -18.16 -4.52 2.43
N GLU A 186 -17.74 -5.36 3.37
CA GLU A 186 -18.64 -6.11 4.28
C GLU A 186 -18.79 -5.46 5.67
N VAL A 187 -17.96 -4.45 5.99
CA VAL A 187 -17.87 -3.90 7.36
C VAL A 187 -19.16 -3.22 7.79
N TYR A 188 -19.81 -2.43 6.92
CA TYR A 188 -21.08 -1.78 7.26
C TYR A 188 -22.13 -2.79 7.71
N THR A 189 -22.37 -3.80 6.90
CA THR A 189 -23.37 -4.84 7.21
C THR A 189 -22.99 -5.65 8.45
N ALA A 190 -21.71 -5.92 8.68
CA ALA A 190 -21.26 -6.63 9.87
C ALA A 190 -21.51 -5.83 11.16
N LEU A 191 -21.31 -4.51 11.14
CA LEU A 191 -21.60 -3.60 12.24
C LEU A 191 -23.12 -3.45 12.45
N GLU A 192 -23.88 -3.20 11.40
CA GLU A 192 -25.32 -3.02 11.43
C GLU A 192 -26.04 -4.24 12.03
N ARG A 193 -25.57 -5.44 11.67
CA ARG A 193 -26.14 -6.71 12.17
C ARG A 193 -25.56 -7.17 13.52
N GLY A 194 -24.63 -6.43 14.11
CA GLY A 194 -23.98 -6.80 15.36
C GLY A 194 -23.09 -8.05 15.27
N VAL A 195 -22.63 -8.41 14.05
CA VAL A 195 -21.65 -9.49 13.85
C VAL A 195 -20.31 -9.07 14.44
N VAL A 196 -19.98 -7.77 14.36
CA VAL A 196 -18.81 -7.15 15.00
C VAL A 196 -19.23 -5.92 15.82
N ASP A 197 -18.46 -5.63 16.88
CA ASP A 197 -18.66 -4.47 17.77
C ASP A 197 -17.73 -3.30 17.41
N GLY A 198 -16.82 -3.50 16.45
CA GLY A 198 -15.87 -2.48 16.03
C GLY A 198 -14.96 -2.95 14.91
N TYR A 199 -14.04 -2.06 14.50
CA TYR A 199 -13.10 -2.32 13.40
C TYR A 199 -11.84 -1.48 13.53
N GLY A 200 -10.74 -1.97 12.97
CA GLY A 200 -9.53 -1.19 12.74
C GLY A 200 -9.58 -0.53 11.36
N TRP A 201 -9.34 0.80 11.29
CA TRP A 201 -9.32 1.57 10.05
C TRP A 201 -8.44 2.82 10.17
N PRO A 202 -7.86 3.34 9.07
CA PRO A 202 -7.21 4.65 9.11
C PRO A 202 -8.16 5.78 9.55
N LEU A 203 -7.59 6.89 9.97
CA LEU A 203 -8.35 8.11 10.28
C LEU A 203 -9.22 8.55 9.09
N LEU A 204 -8.70 8.38 7.87
CA LEU A 204 -9.33 8.78 6.61
C LEU A 204 -10.18 7.65 6.03
N GLY A 205 -11.20 8.00 5.22
CA GLY A 205 -11.99 7.06 4.44
C GLY A 205 -13.15 6.38 5.17
N VAL A 206 -13.48 6.77 6.41
CA VAL A 206 -14.62 6.22 7.18
C VAL A 206 -15.97 6.50 6.49
N PHE A 207 -16.04 7.61 5.74
CA PHE A 207 -17.27 8.06 5.08
C PHE A 207 -17.56 7.40 3.75
N ASP A 208 -16.56 6.77 3.12
CA ASP A 208 -16.67 6.24 1.76
C ASP A 208 -17.74 5.15 1.59
N MET A 209 -17.97 4.39 2.64
CA MET A 209 -18.92 3.28 2.67
C MET A 209 -19.99 3.44 3.74
N GLY A 210 -20.20 4.66 4.21
CA GLY A 210 -21.27 5.00 5.17
C GLY A 210 -21.01 4.53 6.60
N TRP A 211 -19.78 4.11 6.95
CA TRP A 211 -19.50 3.51 8.27
C TRP A 211 -19.73 4.45 9.44
N GLN A 212 -19.66 5.78 9.23
CA GLN A 212 -19.98 6.79 10.25
C GLN A 212 -21.41 6.64 10.81
N GLN A 213 -22.34 6.05 10.05
CA GLN A 213 -23.73 5.86 10.48
C GLN A 213 -23.86 4.79 11.58
N VAL A 214 -22.94 3.84 11.60
CA VAL A 214 -22.91 2.69 12.51
C VAL A 214 -21.75 2.73 13.52
N THR A 215 -20.91 3.78 13.46
CA THR A 215 -19.79 4.02 14.37
C THR A 215 -20.19 5.01 15.46
N LYS A 216 -19.83 4.73 16.71
CA LYS A 216 -20.11 5.61 17.86
C LYS A 216 -18.85 6.20 18.46
N TYR A 217 -17.73 5.46 18.43
CA TYR A 217 -16.51 5.83 19.12
C TYR A 217 -15.31 5.62 18.24
N ARG A 218 -14.31 6.52 18.35
CA ARG A 218 -12.94 6.35 17.88
C ARG A 218 -12.00 6.33 19.07
N VAL A 219 -11.04 5.43 19.08
CA VAL A 219 -10.03 5.34 20.13
C VAL A 219 -8.76 6.08 19.71
N ASP A 220 -8.29 6.99 20.57
CA ASP A 220 -7.00 7.68 20.50
C ASP A 220 -6.13 7.24 21.68
N PRO A 221 -4.79 7.17 21.50
CA PRO A 221 -4.05 7.48 20.28
C PRO A 221 -4.25 6.45 19.16
N GLY A 222 -4.03 6.88 17.92
CA GLY A 222 -3.91 5.93 16.79
C GLY A 222 -2.68 5.02 16.95
N PHE A 223 -2.79 3.82 16.42
CA PHE A 223 -1.68 2.85 16.38
C PHE A 223 -1.11 2.76 14.97
N HIS A 224 -0.22 1.93 14.64
CA HIS A 224 0.46 1.71 13.35
C HIS A 224 0.33 2.84 12.30
N ASN A 225 1.28 2.94 11.40
CA ASN A 225 1.18 3.89 10.27
C ASN A 225 0.30 3.29 9.17
N LEU A 226 -0.50 4.15 8.52
CA LEU A 226 -1.16 3.79 7.29
C LEU A 226 -0.09 3.39 6.25
N GLU A 227 -0.27 2.21 5.70
CA GLU A 227 0.47 1.74 4.54
C GLU A 227 -0.50 1.41 3.43
N MET A 228 -0.37 2.13 2.35
CA MET A 228 -0.99 1.85 1.06
C MET A 228 0.09 1.99 0.01
N GLY A 229 0.05 1.14 -1.01
CA GLY A 229 1.08 1.18 -2.03
C GLY A 229 0.61 0.65 -3.38
N VAL A 230 1.49 0.74 -4.36
CA VAL A 230 1.37 0.09 -5.65
C VAL A 230 2.40 -1.02 -5.71
N GLN A 231 1.96 -2.22 -6.04
CA GLN A 231 2.80 -3.39 -6.22
C GLN A 231 2.75 -3.85 -7.68
N PHE A 232 3.86 -4.41 -8.16
CA PHE A 232 3.98 -5.01 -9.48
C PHE A 232 4.14 -6.53 -9.40
N ASN A 233 3.67 -7.22 -10.46
CA ASN A 233 4.24 -8.49 -10.85
C ASN A 233 5.68 -8.24 -11.32
N LEU A 234 6.66 -8.87 -10.68
CA LEU A 234 8.08 -8.60 -10.98
C LEU A 234 8.45 -8.95 -12.41
N LYS A 235 7.92 -10.05 -12.96
CA LYS A 235 8.20 -10.42 -14.36
C LYS A 235 7.61 -9.41 -15.34
N SER A 236 6.45 -8.82 -15.04
CA SER A 236 5.89 -7.74 -15.86
C SER A 236 6.76 -6.49 -15.82
N TRP A 237 7.27 -6.11 -14.66
CA TRP A 237 8.22 -5.02 -14.51
C TRP A 237 9.53 -5.26 -15.28
N GLN A 238 10.09 -6.45 -15.19
CA GLN A 238 11.34 -6.83 -15.86
C GLN A 238 11.24 -6.88 -17.39
N LYS A 239 10.04 -6.99 -17.95
CA LYS A 239 9.83 -6.92 -19.42
C LYS A 239 9.82 -5.49 -19.96
N LEU A 240 9.69 -4.50 -19.10
CA LEU A 240 9.69 -3.10 -19.51
C LEU A 240 11.09 -2.68 -19.94
N SER A 241 11.16 -1.85 -20.97
CA SER A 241 12.42 -1.23 -21.37
C SER A 241 12.91 -0.25 -20.29
N PRO A 242 14.22 0.08 -20.26
CA PRO A 242 14.74 1.09 -19.32
C PRO A 242 14.03 2.45 -19.43
N GLU A 243 13.60 2.82 -20.63
CA GLU A 243 12.84 4.06 -20.87
C GLU A 243 11.45 3.99 -20.22
N GLN A 244 10.74 2.86 -20.37
CA GLN A 244 9.43 2.61 -19.76
C GLN A 244 9.53 2.58 -18.24
N GLN A 245 10.54 1.92 -17.68
CA GLN A 245 10.79 1.90 -16.24
C GLN A 245 11.07 3.31 -15.69
N THR A 246 11.98 4.06 -16.34
CA THR A 246 12.31 5.45 -15.95
C THR A 246 11.08 6.36 -16.02
N PHE A 247 10.24 6.20 -17.04
CA PHE A 247 8.98 6.93 -17.13
C PHE A 247 8.07 6.63 -15.94
N LEU A 248 7.82 5.36 -15.64
CA LEU A 248 6.98 4.95 -14.51
C LEU A 248 7.56 5.39 -13.16
N GLU A 249 8.88 5.36 -12.98
CA GLU A 249 9.54 5.85 -11.77
C GLU A 249 9.32 7.35 -11.53
N ARG A 250 9.36 8.17 -12.58
CA ARG A 250 8.98 9.59 -12.47
C ARG A 250 7.52 9.78 -12.07
N GLN A 251 6.62 8.96 -12.63
CA GLN A 251 5.20 8.99 -12.28
C GLN A 251 4.96 8.49 -10.83
N ARG A 252 5.77 7.52 -10.36
CA ARG A 252 5.81 7.09 -8.96
C ARG A 252 6.12 8.25 -8.01
N ASP A 253 7.19 8.99 -8.30
CA ASP A 253 7.63 10.09 -7.44
C ASP A 253 6.58 11.21 -7.37
N TRP A 254 5.85 11.44 -8.46
CA TRP A 254 4.70 12.33 -8.45
C TRP A 254 3.55 11.78 -7.61
N LEU A 255 3.21 10.50 -7.77
CA LEU A 255 2.14 9.84 -7.04
C LEU A 255 2.38 9.88 -5.52
N GLU A 256 3.60 9.59 -5.08
CA GLU A 256 3.97 9.58 -3.66
C GLU A 256 3.83 10.98 -3.03
N ARG A 257 4.27 12.03 -3.75
CA ARG A 257 4.06 13.42 -3.27
C ARG A 257 2.59 13.79 -3.20
N LEU A 258 1.84 13.53 -4.26
CA LEU A 258 0.38 13.79 -4.30
C LEU A 258 -0.33 13.11 -3.12
N ALA A 259 -0.03 11.83 -2.89
CA ALA A 259 -0.68 11.04 -1.86
C ALA A 259 -0.37 11.56 -0.45
N LEU A 260 0.88 11.94 -0.16
CA LEU A 260 1.27 12.49 1.12
C LEU A 260 0.64 13.87 1.36
N GLU A 261 0.72 14.78 0.39
CA GLU A 261 0.13 16.11 0.48
C GLU A 261 -1.38 16.04 0.71
N LYS A 262 -2.06 15.17 -0.04
CA LYS A 262 -3.51 14.94 0.12
C LYS A 262 -3.83 14.38 1.51
N SER A 263 -3.12 13.36 1.97
CA SER A 263 -3.36 12.76 3.28
C SER A 263 -3.20 13.79 4.41
N MET A 264 -2.16 14.62 4.36
CA MET A 264 -1.92 15.67 5.36
C MET A 264 -3.03 16.75 5.35
N ALA A 265 -3.49 17.15 4.16
CA ALA A 265 -4.56 18.13 4.03
C ALA A 265 -5.91 17.60 4.55
N ASP A 266 -6.20 16.33 4.30
CA ASP A 266 -7.51 15.73 4.58
C ASP A 266 -7.69 15.32 6.06
N VAL A 267 -6.62 15.16 6.84
CA VAL A 267 -6.68 14.74 8.26
C VAL A 267 -7.57 15.68 9.08
N ALA A 268 -7.33 16.98 9.01
CA ALA A 268 -8.13 17.95 9.78
C ALA A 268 -9.59 17.98 9.34
N ILE A 269 -9.84 17.82 8.05
CA ILE A 269 -11.17 17.79 7.45
C ILE A 269 -11.94 16.55 7.95
N ASP A 270 -11.34 15.37 7.90
CA ASP A 270 -12.01 14.15 8.33
C ASP A 270 -12.18 14.06 9.85
N LEU A 271 -11.28 14.65 10.64
CA LEU A 271 -11.48 14.81 12.09
C LEU A 271 -12.75 15.62 12.39
N GLN A 272 -12.93 16.75 11.70
CA GLN A 272 -14.12 17.58 11.88
C GLN A 272 -15.38 16.85 11.41
N ARG A 273 -15.34 16.18 10.24
CA ARG A 273 -16.46 15.37 9.75
C ARG A 273 -16.87 14.27 10.71
N GLN A 274 -15.90 13.58 11.34
CA GLN A 274 -16.18 12.54 12.33
C GLN A 274 -16.86 13.13 13.59
N GLN A 275 -16.41 14.30 14.04
CA GLN A 275 -17.06 15.03 15.14
C GLN A 275 -18.49 15.44 14.78
N ASP A 276 -18.71 16.00 13.58
CA ASP A 276 -20.02 16.42 13.11
C ASP A 276 -20.97 15.25 12.93
N ALA A 277 -20.45 14.07 12.59
CA ALA A 277 -21.20 12.81 12.51
C ALA A 277 -21.51 12.20 13.90
N GLY A 278 -21.06 12.81 14.99
CA GLY A 278 -21.32 12.38 16.36
C GLY A 278 -20.41 11.24 16.84
N ILE A 279 -19.27 10.98 16.17
CA ILE A 279 -18.30 10.00 16.63
C ILE A 279 -17.54 10.59 17.82
N GLN A 280 -17.71 9.97 19.00
CA GLN A 280 -17.06 10.38 20.22
C GLN A 280 -15.62 9.85 20.29
N VAL A 281 -14.70 10.60 20.89
CA VAL A 281 -13.30 10.18 21.04
C VAL A 281 -13.08 9.61 22.43
N ILE A 282 -12.61 8.35 22.49
CA ILE A 282 -12.10 7.72 23.70
C ILE A 282 -10.58 7.90 23.67
N THR A 283 -10.05 8.73 24.57
CA THR A 283 -8.62 9.00 24.63
C THR A 283 -7.98 8.28 25.82
N PHE A 284 -7.16 7.28 25.55
CA PHE A 284 -6.30 6.69 26.56
C PHE A 284 -5.21 7.68 26.96
N LYS A 285 -4.86 7.70 28.26
CA LYS A 285 -3.84 8.59 28.83
C LYS A 285 -2.90 7.80 29.74
N GLY A 286 -1.72 8.39 30.03
CA GLY A 286 -0.76 7.79 30.96
C GLY A 286 -0.38 6.36 30.61
N GLU A 287 -0.48 5.46 31.57
CA GLU A 287 -0.11 4.05 31.43
C GLU A 287 -0.95 3.32 30.38
N ASP A 288 -2.27 3.58 30.30
CA ASP A 288 -3.15 2.95 29.30
C ASP A 288 -2.72 3.29 27.86
N ALA A 289 -2.35 4.54 27.61
CA ALA A 289 -1.87 4.95 26.29
C ALA A 289 -0.53 4.29 25.95
N GLN A 290 0.39 4.25 26.91
CA GLN A 290 1.70 3.61 26.74
C GLN A 290 1.55 2.11 26.50
N GLU A 291 0.73 1.43 27.30
CA GLU A 291 0.46 0.00 27.13
C GLU A 291 -0.17 -0.29 25.77
N TYR A 292 -1.17 0.49 25.33
CA TYR A 292 -1.85 0.34 24.06
C TYR A 292 -0.87 0.44 22.89
N LEU A 293 -0.03 1.48 22.85
CA LEU A 293 0.94 1.69 21.79
C LEU A 293 2.07 0.66 21.82
N ARG A 294 2.59 0.32 22.99
CA ARG A 294 3.62 -0.70 23.15
C ARG A 294 3.10 -2.07 22.69
N LYS A 295 1.92 -2.48 23.16
CA LYS A 295 1.29 -3.73 22.70
C LYS A 295 1.11 -3.75 21.19
N SER A 296 0.66 -2.65 20.56
CA SER A 296 0.46 -2.59 19.12
C SER A 296 1.75 -2.88 18.35
N LEU A 297 2.87 -2.31 18.80
CA LEU A 297 4.16 -2.48 18.13
C LEU A 297 4.78 -3.85 18.44
N ASP A 298 4.82 -4.25 19.72
CA ASP A 298 5.49 -5.47 20.16
C ASP A 298 4.81 -6.72 19.59
N THR A 299 3.46 -6.78 19.62
CA THR A 299 2.74 -7.95 19.09
C THR A 299 2.86 -8.06 17.58
N ALA A 300 2.85 -6.93 16.87
CA ALA A 300 3.03 -6.90 15.42
C ALA A 300 4.41 -7.43 15.01
N TRP A 301 5.47 -6.93 15.64
CA TRP A 301 6.84 -7.40 15.38
C TRP A 301 7.07 -8.84 15.84
N ALA A 302 6.51 -9.25 16.97
CA ALA A 302 6.53 -10.65 17.38
C ALA A 302 5.87 -11.56 16.34
N GLY A 303 4.78 -11.11 15.72
CA GLY A 303 4.12 -11.81 14.61
C GLY A 303 5.03 -11.96 13.39
N ILE A 304 5.69 -10.89 12.96
CA ILE A 304 6.65 -10.93 11.83
C ILE A 304 7.81 -11.86 12.15
N ILE A 305 8.44 -11.72 13.32
CA ILE A 305 9.60 -12.54 13.72
C ILE A 305 9.22 -14.02 13.80
N ARG A 306 8.02 -14.35 14.29
CA ARG A 306 7.52 -15.72 14.34
C ARG A 306 7.30 -16.32 12.95
N LEU A 307 6.80 -15.53 11.99
CA LEU A 307 6.54 -15.99 10.62
C LEU A 307 7.81 -16.00 9.74
N SER A 308 8.77 -15.14 10.06
CA SER A 308 10.03 -14.97 9.35
C SER A 308 11.18 -14.76 10.35
N PRO A 309 11.62 -15.82 11.04
CA PRO A 309 12.64 -15.70 12.08
C PRO A 309 14.02 -15.31 11.54
N GLU A 310 14.28 -15.57 10.27
CA GLU A 310 15.52 -15.17 9.59
C GLU A 310 15.56 -13.67 9.27
N HIS A 311 14.44 -13.10 8.78
CA HIS A 311 14.42 -11.75 8.25
C HIS A 311 13.76 -10.73 9.21
N GLY A 312 12.84 -11.18 10.06
CA GLY A 312 12.08 -10.32 10.98
C GLY A 312 12.93 -9.45 11.89
N PRO A 313 13.97 -9.99 12.57
CA PRO A 313 14.86 -9.17 13.42
C PRO A 313 15.57 -8.06 12.66
N LYS A 314 16.10 -8.34 11.46
CA LYS A 314 16.77 -7.35 10.62
C LYS A 314 15.81 -6.26 10.11
N LEU A 315 14.60 -6.66 9.72
CA LEU A 315 13.57 -5.68 9.34
C LEU A 315 13.21 -4.76 10.49
N ARG A 316 13.06 -5.30 11.71
CA ARG A 316 12.79 -4.48 12.90
C ARG A 316 13.91 -3.46 13.16
N GLU A 317 15.17 -3.88 13.08
CA GLU A 317 16.34 -2.99 13.22
C GLU A 317 16.32 -1.83 12.22
N LEU A 318 15.96 -2.10 10.96
CA LEU A 318 15.94 -1.10 9.89
C LEU A 318 14.71 -0.17 9.94
N MET A 319 13.59 -0.63 10.51
CA MET A 319 12.30 0.05 10.40
C MET A 319 11.81 0.70 11.69
N VAL A 320 12.40 0.36 12.84
CA VAL A 320 12.01 0.93 14.13
C VAL A 320 13.13 1.83 14.63
N ALA A 321 12.79 3.11 14.90
CA ALA A 321 13.75 4.03 15.51
C ALA A 321 14.14 3.53 16.91
N GLU A 322 15.42 3.62 17.25
CA GLU A 322 15.90 3.41 18.61
C GLU A 322 15.23 4.45 19.54
N GLN A 323 14.69 3.99 20.67
CA GLN A 323 14.04 4.85 21.68
C GLN A 323 15.06 5.42 22.64
#